data_423924e298102e51845cd26673196603
#
_entry.id   423924e298102e51845cd26673196603
#
_cell.length_a   1.000
_cell.length_b   1.000
_cell.length_c   1.000
_cell.angle_alpha   90.00
_cell.angle_beta   90.00
_cell.angle_gamma   90.00
#
_symmetry.space_group_name_H-M   'P 1'
#
loop_
_entity.id
_entity.type
_entity.pdbx_description
1 polymer ?
#
loop_
_entity_poly.entity_id
_entity_poly.type
_entity_poly.pdbx_seq_one_letter_code
_entity_poly.pdbx_strand_id
1 'polypeptide(L)'
;GAGESAGNVKKYEGSAELATQLEAAGDAVAEYLNEALKTWEPPKFLWRTLYTLLLLGLVVKRVVWQRKLNMQQTLQQIARVGPDTLGVAMLTSSFVGMVFTIQFCKEFSKVGLTRVIGGLLGLAFTRELTPVICAIVLAGRVGSAIAAELGTMQVSEQVDQLRTLGSDPVDYLVAPRVVACAVSLPILSLVSFSIGMAASILLADLRYGISPNAIIDSAAKYLESGDIGIMSFKALAFGAVIATISCGWGQTTTGGAKGVGESTTASVVISLVAIFVVDFFISLTWFQR
;
A
#
# COMPACT_ATOMS: atom_id res chain seq x y z
N GLY A 1 75.05 24.44 -16.71
CA GLY A 1 73.98 25.47 -16.86
C GLY A 1 73.05 25.28 -18.05
N ALA A 2 73.46 24.54 -19.10
CA ALA A 2 72.61 24.37 -20.29
C ALA A 2 71.74 23.08 -20.29
N GLY A 3 72.08 22.07 -19.50
CA GLY A 3 71.33 20.81 -19.41
C GLY A 3 70.12 20.85 -18.51
N GLU A 4 70.13 21.65 -17.45
CA GLU A 4 69.04 21.79 -16.47
C GLU A 4 67.87 22.63 -17.00
N SER A 5 68.13 23.59 -17.89
CA SER A 5 67.11 24.42 -18.53
C SER A 5 66.25 23.62 -19.51
N ALA A 6 66.82 22.70 -20.27
CA ALA A 6 66.11 21.87 -21.26
C ALA A 6 65.22 20.79 -20.61
N GLY A 7 65.63 20.26 -19.45
CA GLY A 7 64.83 19.30 -18.68
C GLY A 7 63.60 19.92 -18.02
N ASN A 8 63.70 21.19 -17.60
CA ASN A 8 62.61 21.90 -16.97
C ASN A 8 61.51 22.33 -18.00
N VAL A 9 61.91 22.74 -19.20
CA VAL A 9 60.97 23.09 -20.27
C VAL A 9 60.15 21.90 -20.73
N LYS A 10 60.76 20.71 -20.92
CA LYS A 10 60.04 19.49 -21.27
C LYS A 10 59.03 19.02 -20.17
N LYS A 11 59.34 19.32 -18.90
CA LYS A 11 58.45 18.99 -17.78
C LYS A 11 57.23 19.91 -17.72
N TYR A 12 57.38 21.17 -18.11
CA TYR A 12 56.27 22.12 -18.21
C TYR A 12 55.41 21.89 -19.46
N GLU A 13 56.00 21.50 -20.58
CA GLU A 13 55.22 21.11 -21.77
C GLU A 13 54.38 19.87 -21.54
N GLY A 14 54.91 18.84 -20.87
CA GLY A 14 54.14 17.64 -20.52
C GLY A 14 53.01 17.89 -19.52
N SER A 15 53.17 18.85 -18.58
CA SER A 15 52.12 19.23 -17.65
C SER A 15 51.01 20.07 -18.32
N ALA A 16 51.32 20.87 -19.30
CA ALA A 16 50.34 21.64 -20.07
C ALA A 16 49.55 20.76 -21.02
N GLU A 17 50.19 19.76 -21.62
CA GLU A 17 49.53 18.76 -22.46
C GLU A 17 48.58 17.86 -21.67
N LEU A 18 48.97 17.47 -20.44
CA LEU A 18 48.13 16.73 -19.51
C LEU A 18 46.91 17.54 -19.01
N ALA A 19 47.11 18.84 -18.79
CA ALA A 19 46.02 19.75 -18.39
C ALA A 19 44.97 19.90 -19.52
N THR A 20 45.42 20.08 -20.76
CA THR A 20 44.54 20.16 -21.94
C THR A 20 43.80 18.84 -22.21
N GLN A 21 44.45 17.71 -21.99
CA GLN A 21 43.79 16.39 -22.10
C GLN A 21 42.73 16.18 -20.99
N LEU A 22 42.99 16.64 -19.77
CA LEU A 22 42.04 16.58 -18.68
C LEU A 22 40.84 17.52 -18.89
N GLU A 23 41.07 18.73 -19.41
CA GLU A 23 39.99 19.64 -19.80
C GLU A 23 39.13 19.05 -20.94
N ALA A 24 39.74 18.54 -21.98
CA ALA A 24 39.01 17.90 -23.07
C ALA A 24 38.23 16.67 -22.63
N ALA A 25 38.78 15.87 -21.72
CA ALA A 25 38.06 14.76 -21.10
C ALA A 25 36.90 15.21 -20.21
N GLY A 26 37.09 16.31 -19.47
CA GLY A 26 36.04 16.94 -18.65
C GLY A 26 34.89 17.47 -19.50
N ASP A 27 35.19 18.13 -20.60
CA ASP A 27 34.18 18.65 -21.54
C ASP A 27 33.42 17.51 -22.24
N ALA A 28 34.09 16.44 -22.64
CA ALA A 28 33.46 15.26 -23.24
C ALA A 28 32.53 14.54 -22.25
N VAL A 29 32.93 14.45 -20.98
CA VAL A 29 32.09 13.89 -19.91
C VAL A 29 30.90 14.81 -19.62
N ALA A 30 31.11 16.13 -19.61
CA ALA A 30 30.01 17.08 -19.39
C ALA A 30 29.01 17.08 -20.55
N GLU A 31 29.49 16.95 -21.80
CA GLU A 31 28.64 16.83 -22.99
C GLU A 31 27.85 15.52 -22.97
N TYR A 32 28.49 14.39 -22.64
CA TYR A 32 27.82 13.10 -22.47
C TYR A 32 26.76 13.12 -21.34
N LEU A 33 27.08 13.76 -20.21
CA LEU A 33 26.13 13.91 -19.11
C LEU A 33 24.95 14.82 -19.50
N ASN A 34 25.19 15.89 -20.25
CA ASN A 34 24.14 16.77 -20.73
C ASN A 34 23.24 16.11 -21.79
N GLU A 35 23.81 15.31 -22.69
CA GLU A 35 22.99 14.48 -23.59
C GLU A 35 22.21 13.41 -22.84
N ALA A 36 22.84 12.71 -21.91
CA ALA A 36 22.17 11.73 -21.07
C ALA A 36 21.04 12.34 -20.23
N LEU A 37 21.24 13.55 -19.69
CA LEU A 37 20.21 14.30 -18.95
C LEU A 37 19.09 14.82 -19.86
N LYS A 38 19.37 15.18 -21.12
CA LYS A 38 18.35 15.59 -22.10
C LYS A 38 17.51 14.42 -22.61
N THR A 39 18.11 13.23 -22.71
CA THR A 39 17.43 11.99 -23.13
C THR A 39 16.88 11.20 -21.94
N TRP A 40 17.18 11.60 -20.70
CA TRP A 40 16.70 10.93 -19.50
C TRP A 40 15.20 11.23 -19.31
N GLU A 41 14.36 10.36 -19.87
CA GLU A 41 12.96 10.29 -19.46
C GLU A 41 12.91 9.63 -18.08
N PRO A 42 12.33 10.29 -17.06
CA PRO A 42 12.18 9.67 -15.76
C PRO A 42 11.42 8.36 -15.94
N PRO A 43 11.84 7.28 -15.29
CA PRO A 43 11.21 5.96 -15.47
C PRO A 43 9.71 6.12 -15.26
N LYS A 44 8.92 5.65 -16.22
CA LYS A 44 7.44 5.76 -16.24
C LYS A 44 6.80 5.39 -14.89
N PHE A 45 7.48 4.53 -14.15
CA PHE A 45 7.13 4.13 -12.79
C PHE A 45 7.15 5.31 -11.79
N LEU A 46 8.21 6.13 -11.76
CA LEU A 46 8.31 7.28 -10.85
C LEU A 46 7.25 8.34 -11.13
N TRP A 47 6.98 8.60 -12.40
CA TRP A 47 5.93 9.54 -12.80
C TRP A 47 4.55 9.07 -12.37
N ARG A 48 4.26 7.77 -12.55
CA ARG A 48 2.99 7.15 -12.15
C ARG A 48 2.80 7.15 -10.62
N THR A 49 3.86 6.87 -9.85
CA THR A 49 3.80 6.93 -8.38
C THR A 49 3.62 8.37 -7.87
N LEU A 50 4.31 9.34 -8.47
CA LEU A 50 4.10 10.75 -8.14
C LEU A 50 2.66 11.21 -8.45
N TYR A 51 2.13 10.81 -9.61
CA TYR A 51 0.74 11.07 -9.98
C TYR A 51 -0.24 10.49 -8.95
N THR A 52 -0.03 9.25 -8.48
CA THR A 52 -0.90 8.63 -7.46
C THR A 52 -0.86 9.35 -6.13
N LEU A 53 0.31 9.86 -5.71
CA LEU A 53 0.43 10.67 -4.48
C LEU A 53 -0.31 12.01 -4.60
N LEU A 54 -0.17 12.70 -5.74
CA LEU A 54 -0.92 13.92 -6.00
C LEU A 54 -2.43 13.65 -6.05
N LEU A 55 -2.84 12.53 -6.62
CA LEU A 55 -4.21 12.11 -6.71
C LEU A 55 -4.81 11.83 -5.32
N LEU A 56 -4.05 11.24 -4.40
CA LEU A 56 -4.45 11.07 -2.99
C LEU A 56 -4.75 12.44 -2.35
N GLY A 57 -3.83 13.39 -2.49
CA GLY A 57 -4.01 14.75 -1.96
C GLY A 57 -5.24 15.46 -2.54
N LEU A 58 -5.47 15.32 -3.85
CA LEU A 58 -6.64 15.88 -4.53
C LEU A 58 -7.95 15.26 -4.04
N VAL A 59 -8.00 13.93 -3.89
CA VAL A 59 -9.20 13.22 -3.41
C VAL A 59 -9.51 13.63 -1.97
N VAL A 60 -8.52 13.64 -1.09
CA VAL A 60 -8.70 14.08 0.30
C VAL A 60 -9.22 15.52 0.35
N LYS A 61 -8.63 16.44 -0.44
CA LYS A 61 -9.10 17.82 -0.53
C LYS A 61 -10.56 17.91 -1.01
N ARG A 62 -10.93 17.15 -2.02
CA ARG A 62 -12.29 17.18 -2.60
C ARG A 62 -13.33 16.55 -1.69
N VAL A 63 -13.00 15.43 -1.06
CA VAL A 63 -13.91 14.71 -0.16
C VAL A 63 -14.13 15.48 1.13
N VAL A 64 -13.05 15.94 1.77
CA VAL A 64 -13.12 16.59 3.09
C VAL A 64 -13.55 18.06 2.98
N TRP A 65 -12.98 18.82 2.05
CA TRP A 65 -13.19 20.27 1.97
C TRP A 65 -14.34 20.68 1.07
N GLN A 66 -14.47 20.07 -0.11
CA GLN A 66 -15.50 20.48 -1.09
C GLN A 66 -16.80 19.70 -0.98
N ARG A 67 -16.84 18.61 -0.22
CA ARG A 67 -18.01 17.72 -0.04
C ARG A 67 -18.68 17.31 -1.36
N LYS A 68 -17.93 17.25 -2.47
CA LYS A 68 -18.39 16.83 -3.78
C LYS A 68 -18.36 15.31 -3.89
N LEU A 69 -19.30 14.65 -3.25
CA LEU A 69 -19.44 13.20 -3.31
C LEU A 69 -20.79 12.86 -3.94
N ASN A 70 -20.75 12.02 -4.95
CA ASN A 70 -21.96 11.39 -5.46
C ASN A 70 -22.33 10.21 -4.53
N MET A 71 -23.20 10.48 -3.55
CA MET A 71 -23.61 9.50 -2.53
C MET A 71 -24.18 8.23 -3.14
N GLN A 72 -24.94 8.34 -4.22
CA GLN A 72 -25.55 7.18 -4.88
C GLN A 72 -24.47 6.23 -5.46
N GLN A 73 -23.50 6.78 -6.16
CA GLN A 73 -22.37 5.98 -6.69
C GLN A 73 -21.50 5.40 -5.55
N THR A 74 -21.24 6.19 -4.51
CA THR A 74 -20.47 5.72 -3.37
C THR A 74 -21.14 4.54 -2.67
N LEU A 75 -22.48 4.61 -2.44
CA LEU A 75 -23.23 3.50 -1.86
C LEU A 75 -23.23 2.26 -2.73
N GLN A 76 -23.36 2.42 -4.06
CA GLN A 76 -23.27 1.31 -5.01
C GLN A 76 -21.88 0.64 -4.96
N GLN A 77 -20.81 1.43 -4.84
CA GLN A 77 -19.45 0.89 -4.70
C GLN A 77 -19.27 0.17 -3.35
N ILE A 78 -19.78 0.72 -2.24
CA ILE A 78 -19.74 0.06 -0.93
C ILE A 78 -20.48 -1.29 -0.99
N ALA A 79 -21.67 -1.32 -1.61
CA ALA A 79 -22.47 -2.55 -1.76
C ALA A 79 -21.76 -3.62 -2.61
N ARG A 80 -20.87 -3.22 -3.53
CA ARG A 80 -20.08 -4.15 -4.34
C ARG A 80 -18.79 -4.58 -3.62
N VAL A 81 -18.07 -3.64 -2.99
CA VAL A 81 -16.78 -3.89 -2.34
C VAL A 81 -16.93 -4.73 -1.07
N GLY A 82 -17.88 -4.37 -0.21
CA GLY A 82 -18.07 -5.00 1.12
C GLY A 82 -18.45 -6.48 1.03
N PRO A 83 -19.68 -6.80 0.60
CA PRO A 83 -20.20 -8.17 0.63
C PRO A 83 -19.38 -9.15 -0.19
N ASP A 84 -18.93 -8.72 -1.35
CA ASP A 84 -18.18 -9.58 -2.26
C ASP A 84 -16.79 -9.95 -1.73
N THR A 85 -16.18 -9.14 -0.87
CA THR A 85 -14.85 -9.40 -0.28
C THR A 85 -14.97 -10.14 1.04
N LEU A 86 -16.13 -10.08 1.69
CA LEU A 86 -16.34 -10.56 3.04
C LEU A 86 -16.03 -12.06 3.19
N GLY A 87 -16.51 -12.90 2.28
CA GLY A 87 -16.29 -14.34 2.34
C GLY A 87 -14.81 -14.74 2.31
N VAL A 88 -14.03 -14.12 1.43
CA VAL A 88 -12.59 -14.38 1.33
C VAL A 88 -11.85 -13.84 2.56
N ALA A 89 -12.20 -12.64 3.03
CA ALA A 89 -11.58 -12.04 4.20
C ALA A 89 -11.85 -12.86 5.48
N MET A 90 -13.07 -13.35 5.67
CA MET A 90 -13.43 -14.22 6.79
C MET A 90 -12.65 -15.55 6.76
N LEU A 91 -12.57 -16.16 5.60
CA LEU A 91 -11.88 -17.45 5.43
C LEU A 91 -10.39 -17.31 5.67
N THR A 92 -9.76 -16.29 5.08
CA THR A 92 -8.32 -16.03 5.29
C THR A 92 -8.01 -15.70 6.74
N SER A 93 -8.82 -14.86 7.41
CA SER A 93 -8.62 -14.50 8.81
C SER A 93 -8.81 -15.72 9.74
N SER A 94 -9.74 -16.62 9.43
CA SER A 94 -9.93 -17.86 10.20
C SER A 94 -8.70 -18.75 10.16
N PHE A 95 -8.14 -18.99 8.97
CA PHE A 95 -6.94 -19.82 8.84
C PHE A 95 -5.71 -19.16 9.47
N VAL A 96 -5.54 -17.87 9.28
CA VAL A 96 -4.44 -17.14 9.92
C VAL A 96 -4.59 -17.21 11.44
N GLY A 97 -5.80 -17.03 11.98
CA GLY A 97 -6.07 -17.18 13.40
C GLY A 97 -5.68 -18.55 13.94
N MET A 98 -6.09 -19.61 13.26
CA MET A 98 -5.72 -20.96 13.64
C MET A 98 -4.20 -21.20 13.61
N VAL A 99 -3.50 -20.70 12.60
CA VAL A 99 -2.04 -20.84 12.49
C VAL A 99 -1.32 -20.13 13.63
N PHE A 100 -1.69 -18.89 13.94
CA PHE A 100 -1.10 -18.14 15.06
C PHE A 100 -1.42 -18.78 16.40
N THR A 101 -2.62 -19.35 16.57
CA THR A 101 -2.99 -20.11 17.77
C THR A 101 -2.07 -21.32 17.97
N ILE A 102 -1.81 -22.10 16.91
CA ILE A 102 -0.86 -23.23 16.99
C ILE A 102 0.51 -22.76 17.44
N GLN A 103 0.99 -21.68 16.85
CA GLN A 103 2.32 -21.13 17.15
C GLN A 103 2.42 -20.65 18.60
N PHE A 104 1.46 -19.84 19.04
CA PHE A 104 1.46 -19.27 20.39
C PHE A 104 1.21 -20.35 21.44
N CYS A 105 0.24 -21.25 21.24
CA CYS A 105 0.01 -22.34 22.19
C CYS A 105 1.24 -23.22 22.35
N LYS A 106 1.92 -23.56 21.26
CA LYS A 106 3.11 -24.40 21.29
C LYS A 106 4.26 -23.74 22.07
N GLU A 107 4.54 -22.46 21.83
CA GLU A 107 5.69 -21.80 22.48
C GLU A 107 5.37 -21.38 23.92
N PHE A 108 4.22 -20.80 24.20
CA PHE A 108 3.86 -20.34 25.54
C PHE A 108 3.51 -21.48 26.51
N SER A 109 3.03 -22.63 26.02
CA SER A 109 2.81 -23.78 26.87
C SER A 109 4.14 -24.37 27.42
N LYS A 110 5.23 -24.29 26.66
CA LYS A 110 6.55 -24.73 27.13
C LYS A 110 7.07 -23.93 28.32
N VAL A 111 6.68 -22.66 28.39
CA VAL A 111 7.10 -21.72 29.44
C VAL A 111 6.07 -21.63 30.58
N GLY A 112 4.96 -22.35 30.47
CA GLY A 112 3.89 -22.34 31.48
C GLY A 112 2.99 -21.09 31.45
N LEU A 113 3.06 -20.26 30.41
CA LEU A 113 2.34 -18.99 30.27
C LEU A 113 1.03 -19.12 29.48
N THR A 114 0.27 -20.20 29.68
CA THR A 114 -0.99 -20.46 28.96
C THR A 114 -2.06 -19.39 29.18
N ARG A 115 -2.06 -18.74 30.36
CA ARG A 115 -3.03 -17.70 30.72
C ARG A 115 -2.89 -16.39 29.91
N VAL A 116 -1.76 -16.16 29.27
CA VAL A 116 -1.49 -14.92 28.52
C VAL A 116 -1.79 -15.07 27.03
N ILE A 117 -1.96 -16.30 26.55
CA ILE A 117 -2.14 -16.61 25.11
C ILE A 117 -3.31 -15.84 24.50
N GLY A 118 -4.47 -15.80 25.17
CA GLY A 118 -5.64 -15.08 24.67
C GLY A 118 -5.41 -13.59 24.50
N GLY A 119 -4.72 -12.96 25.45
CA GLY A 119 -4.39 -11.54 25.38
C GLY A 119 -3.41 -11.20 24.24
N LEU A 120 -2.35 -12.01 24.09
CA LEU A 120 -1.39 -11.86 23.01
C LEU A 120 -2.00 -12.07 21.63
N LEU A 121 -2.85 -13.10 21.49
CA LEU A 121 -3.61 -13.31 20.25
C LEU A 121 -4.49 -12.10 19.94
N GLY A 122 -5.28 -11.65 20.92
CA GLY A 122 -6.14 -10.49 20.75
C GLY A 122 -5.39 -9.24 20.31
N LEU A 123 -4.28 -8.92 20.98
CA LEU A 123 -3.44 -7.76 20.64
C LEU A 123 -2.80 -7.89 19.25
N ALA A 124 -2.23 -9.06 18.92
CA ALA A 124 -1.62 -9.28 17.61
C ALA A 124 -2.65 -9.16 16.48
N PHE A 125 -3.85 -9.72 16.69
CA PHE A 125 -4.94 -9.62 15.72
C PHE A 125 -5.42 -8.19 15.53
N THR A 126 -5.69 -7.48 16.62
CA THR A 126 -6.26 -6.14 16.56
C THR A 126 -5.27 -5.13 16.00
N ARG A 127 -4.02 -5.18 16.46
CA ARG A 127 -3.04 -4.14 16.14
C ARG A 127 -2.41 -4.30 14.76
N GLU A 128 -2.19 -5.55 14.30
CA GLU A 128 -1.39 -5.80 13.09
C GLU A 128 -2.08 -6.76 12.12
N LEU A 129 -2.44 -7.96 12.54
CA LEU A 129 -2.80 -9.03 11.61
C LEU A 129 -4.08 -8.74 10.83
N THR A 130 -5.15 -8.39 11.52
CA THR A 130 -6.46 -8.22 10.88
C THR A 130 -6.50 -7.07 9.88
N PRO A 131 -6.06 -5.84 10.20
CA PRO A 131 -6.12 -4.75 9.23
C PRO A 131 -5.23 -5.01 8.02
N VAL A 132 -4.03 -5.58 8.21
CA VAL A 132 -3.11 -5.88 7.12
C VAL A 132 -3.63 -7.01 6.23
N ILE A 133 -4.13 -8.11 6.80
CA ILE A 133 -4.68 -9.24 6.02
C ILE A 133 -5.89 -8.78 5.20
N CYS A 134 -6.82 -8.03 5.80
CA CYS A 134 -7.98 -7.51 5.08
C CYS A 134 -7.55 -6.54 3.96
N ALA A 135 -6.52 -5.73 4.19
CA ALA A 135 -5.97 -4.83 3.17
C ALA A 135 -5.34 -5.61 2.01
N ILE A 136 -4.57 -6.67 2.27
CA ILE A 136 -3.98 -7.53 1.24
C ILE A 136 -5.08 -8.18 0.38
N VAL A 137 -6.12 -8.72 1.01
CA VAL A 137 -7.27 -9.31 0.30
C VAL A 137 -8.00 -8.27 -0.55
N LEU A 138 -8.22 -7.07 -0.01
CA LEU A 138 -8.85 -5.97 -0.73
C LEU A 138 -7.99 -5.51 -1.92
N ALA A 139 -6.69 -5.36 -1.75
CA ALA A 139 -5.76 -4.97 -2.82
C ALA A 139 -5.78 -5.98 -3.97
N GLY A 140 -5.69 -7.27 -3.65
CA GLY A 140 -5.69 -8.33 -4.65
C GLY A 140 -7.00 -8.45 -5.42
N ARG A 141 -8.14 -8.28 -4.77
CA ARG A 141 -9.45 -8.47 -5.38
C ARG A 141 -10.03 -7.16 -5.93
N VAL A 142 -10.22 -6.18 -5.07
CA VAL A 142 -10.89 -4.92 -5.43
C VAL A 142 -9.92 -3.96 -6.10
N GLY A 143 -8.69 -3.86 -5.59
CA GLY A 143 -7.66 -3.02 -6.17
C GLY A 143 -7.34 -3.40 -7.62
N SER A 144 -7.16 -4.69 -7.88
CA SER A 144 -6.95 -5.20 -9.25
C SER A 144 -8.15 -4.92 -10.17
N ALA A 145 -9.37 -5.13 -9.69
CA ALA A 145 -10.59 -4.88 -10.46
C ALA A 145 -10.75 -3.38 -10.82
N ILE A 146 -10.48 -2.47 -9.86
CA ILE A 146 -10.50 -1.02 -10.10
C ILE A 146 -9.45 -0.63 -11.15
N ALA A 147 -8.22 -1.15 -11.05
CA ALA A 147 -7.16 -0.84 -12.00
C ALA A 147 -7.47 -1.37 -13.41
N ALA A 148 -8.06 -2.56 -13.51
CA ALA A 148 -8.49 -3.15 -14.78
C ALA A 148 -9.64 -2.35 -15.42
N GLU A 149 -10.66 -2.02 -14.64
CA GLU A 149 -11.82 -1.26 -15.11
C GLU A 149 -11.42 0.13 -15.62
N LEU A 150 -10.67 0.90 -14.80
CA LEU A 150 -10.20 2.23 -15.20
C LEU A 150 -9.17 2.16 -16.34
N GLY A 151 -8.31 1.14 -16.34
CA GLY A 151 -7.36 0.91 -17.42
C GLY A 151 -8.05 0.64 -18.75
N THR A 152 -9.12 -0.15 -18.74
CA THR A 152 -9.94 -0.39 -19.94
C THR A 152 -10.66 0.87 -20.41
N MET A 153 -11.22 1.65 -19.47
CA MET A 153 -11.85 2.95 -19.79
C MET A 153 -10.84 3.96 -20.36
N GLN A 154 -9.58 3.94 -19.88
CA GLN A 154 -8.53 4.82 -20.39
C GLN A 154 -8.12 4.44 -21.81
N VAL A 155 -7.92 3.15 -22.08
CA VAL A 155 -7.52 2.64 -23.40
C VAL A 155 -8.62 2.83 -24.45
N SER A 156 -9.89 2.80 -24.04
CA SER A 156 -11.04 3.04 -24.92
C SER A 156 -11.49 4.52 -24.98
N GLU A 157 -10.63 5.45 -24.48
CA GLU A 157 -10.84 6.91 -24.51
C GLU A 157 -12.11 7.40 -23.77
N GLN A 158 -12.78 6.54 -22.99
CA GLN A 158 -13.97 6.91 -22.21
C GLN A 158 -13.68 7.99 -21.15
N VAL A 159 -12.47 7.99 -20.58
CA VAL A 159 -12.06 9.02 -19.61
C VAL A 159 -11.94 10.40 -20.29
N ASP A 160 -11.46 10.46 -21.52
CA ASP A 160 -11.34 11.71 -22.26
C ASP A 160 -12.71 12.20 -22.76
N GLN A 161 -13.62 11.29 -23.10
CA GLN A 161 -15.02 11.63 -23.38
C GLN A 161 -15.72 12.25 -22.16
N LEU A 162 -15.47 11.76 -20.95
CA LEU A 162 -15.98 12.39 -19.71
C LEU A 162 -15.49 13.83 -19.54
N ARG A 163 -14.23 14.10 -19.88
CA ARG A 163 -13.65 15.45 -19.84
C ARG A 163 -14.31 16.39 -20.86
N THR A 164 -14.58 15.91 -22.08
CA THR A 164 -15.25 16.70 -23.12
C THR A 164 -16.71 17.04 -22.75
N LEU A 165 -17.36 16.17 -21.96
CA LEU A 165 -18.68 16.42 -21.38
C LEU A 165 -18.67 17.36 -20.15
N GLY A 166 -17.50 17.95 -19.81
CA GLY A 166 -17.37 18.88 -18.68
C GLY A 166 -17.38 18.21 -17.30
N SER A 167 -17.32 16.89 -17.23
CA SER A 167 -17.26 16.13 -15.97
C SER A 167 -15.82 15.85 -15.57
N ASP A 168 -15.44 16.14 -14.31
CA ASP A 168 -14.10 15.84 -13.82
C ASP A 168 -13.99 14.33 -13.50
N PRO A 169 -13.08 13.59 -14.16
CA PRO A 169 -12.89 12.15 -13.90
C PRO A 169 -12.56 11.82 -12.46
N VAL A 170 -11.91 12.73 -11.72
CA VAL A 170 -11.57 12.50 -10.31
C VAL A 170 -12.81 12.47 -9.44
N ASP A 171 -13.76 13.40 -9.66
CA ASP A 171 -14.98 13.47 -8.86
C ASP A 171 -15.95 12.32 -9.20
N TYR A 172 -15.97 11.87 -10.45
CA TYR A 172 -16.90 10.86 -10.92
C TYR A 172 -16.38 9.42 -10.76
N LEU A 173 -15.10 9.17 -11.06
CA LEU A 173 -14.54 7.82 -11.09
C LEU A 173 -13.71 7.47 -9.85
N VAL A 174 -12.92 8.43 -9.33
CA VAL A 174 -11.94 8.14 -8.28
C VAL A 174 -12.53 8.32 -6.88
N ALA A 175 -13.09 9.48 -6.60
CA ALA A 175 -13.57 9.83 -5.26
C ALA A 175 -14.59 8.82 -4.68
N PRO A 176 -15.61 8.35 -5.42
CA PRO A 176 -16.55 7.36 -4.90
C PRO A 176 -15.89 6.02 -4.56
N ARG A 177 -14.91 5.58 -5.36
CA ARG A 177 -14.17 4.32 -5.14
C ARG A 177 -13.27 4.39 -3.92
N VAL A 178 -12.54 5.51 -3.76
CA VAL A 178 -11.65 5.73 -2.61
C VAL A 178 -12.46 5.75 -1.31
N VAL A 179 -13.55 6.48 -1.28
CA VAL A 179 -14.42 6.54 -0.09
C VAL A 179 -15.06 5.18 0.20
N ALA A 180 -15.52 4.47 -0.83
CA ALA A 180 -16.10 3.14 -0.66
C ALA A 180 -15.09 2.15 -0.04
N CYS A 181 -13.87 2.09 -0.55
CA CYS A 181 -12.83 1.22 0.00
C CYS A 181 -12.42 1.64 1.43
N ALA A 182 -12.28 2.95 1.67
CA ALA A 182 -11.93 3.48 2.98
C ALA A 182 -12.98 3.16 4.06
N VAL A 183 -14.27 3.18 3.71
CA VAL A 183 -15.36 2.87 4.65
C VAL A 183 -15.59 1.35 4.77
N SER A 184 -15.45 0.60 3.68
CA SER A 184 -15.70 -0.85 3.71
C SER A 184 -14.62 -1.62 4.47
N LEU A 185 -13.35 -1.21 4.40
CA LEU A 185 -12.25 -1.96 5.00
C LEU A 185 -12.30 -2.01 6.54
N PRO A 186 -12.62 -0.96 7.29
CA PRO A 186 -12.84 -1.03 8.73
C PRO A 186 -13.92 -2.03 9.13
N ILE A 187 -15.05 -2.03 8.42
CA ILE A 187 -16.17 -2.97 8.66
C ILE A 187 -15.71 -4.40 8.40
N LEU A 188 -15.01 -4.62 7.29
CA LEU A 188 -14.43 -5.93 6.95
C LEU A 188 -13.47 -6.41 8.03
N SER A 189 -12.62 -5.52 8.54
CA SER A 189 -11.62 -5.82 9.59
C SER A 189 -12.31 -6.23 10.89
N LEU A 190 -13.37 -5.54 11.32
CA LEU A 190 -14.12 -5.89 12.52
C LEU A 190 -14.75 -7.29 12.42
N VAL A 191 -15.38 -7.62 11.30
CA VAL A 191 -15.97 -8.94 11.07
C VAL A 191 -14.88 -10.01 11.00
N SER A 192 -13.80 -9.75 10.29
CA SER A 192 -12.67 -10.68 10.15
C SER A 192 -11.95 -10.93 11.48
N PHE A 193 -11.81 -9.90 12.32
CA PHE A 193 -11.29 -10.03 13.68
C PHE A 193 -12.15 -10.98 14.52
N SER A 194 -13.46 -10.77 14.52
CA SER A 194 -14.39 -11.60 15.31
C SER A 194 -14.33 -13.06 14.88
N ILE A 195 -14.31 -13.33 13.59
CA ILE A 195 -14.27 -14.70 13.05
C ILE A 195 -12.89 -15.34 13.24
N GLY A 196 -11.80 -14.58 13.03
CA GLY A 196 -10.45 -15.06 13.28
C GLY A 196 -10.24 -15.44 14.75
N MET A 197 -10.73 -14.63 15.70
CA MET A 197 -10.69 -14.95 17.13
C MET A 197 -11.56 -16.16 17.46
N ALA A 198 -12.77 -16.28 16.91
CA ALA A 198 -13.63 -17.44 17.15
C ALA A 198 -12.97 -18.74 16.66
N ALA A 199 -12.36 -18.73 15.47
CA ALA A 199 -11.61 -19.86 14.92
C ALA A 199 -10.39 -20.22 15.79
N SER A 200 -9.69 -19.21 16.32
CA SER A 200 -8.56 -19.36 17.24
C SER A 200 -8.97 -20.01 18.55
N ILE A 201 -10.06 -19.57 19.14
CA ILE A 201 -10.60 -20.11 20.39
C ILE A 201 -11.03 -21.57 20.18
N LEU A 202 -11.74 -21.86 19.11
CA LEU A 202 -12.19 -23.21 18.78
C LEU A 202 -11.01 -24.19 18.65
N LEU A 203 -9.95 -23.78 17.96
CA LEU A 203 -8.75 -24.61 17.78
C LEU A 203 -7.99 -24.81 19.10
N ALA A 204 -7.89 -23.77 19.93
CA ALA A 204 -7.22 -23.85 21.22
C ALA A 204 -7.93 -24.82 22.18
N ASP A 205 -9.24 -24.84 22.17
CA ASP A 205 -10.05 -25.79 22.96
C ASP A 205 -9.89 -27.21 22.43
N LEU A 206 -10.13 -27.45 21.16
CA LEU A 206 -10.11 -28.79 20.55
C LEU A 206 -8.71 -29.45 20.58
N ARG A 207 -7.64 -28.69 20.38
CA ARG A 207 -6.29 -29.27 20.22
C ARG A 207 -5.41 -29.19 21.46
N TYR A 208 -5.57 -28.13 22.26
CA TYR A 208 -4.72 -27.83 23.40
C TYR A 208 -5.46 -27.92 24.75
N GLY A 209 -6.79 -28.14 24.75
CA GLY A 209 -7.59 -28.23 25.96
C GLY A 209 -7.63 -26.95 26.79
N ILE A 210 -7.37 -25.78 26.14
CA ILE A 210 -7.45 -24.50 26.81
C ILE A 210 -8.90 -24.02 26.76
N SER A 211 -9.52 -23.82 27.91
CA SER A 211 -10.93 -23.46 27.98
C SER A 211 -11.20 -22.12 27.24
N PRO A 212 -12.28 -22.03 26.46
CA PRO A 212 -12.67 -20.80 25.74
C PRO A 212 -12.77 -19.59 26.68
N ASN A 213 -13.30 -19.75 27.87
CA ASN A 213 -13.44 -18.67 28.85
C ASN A 213 -12.09 -18.10 29.26
N ALA A 214 -11.06 -18.96 29.47
CA ALA A 214 -9.72 -18.48 29.82
C ALA A 214 -9.09 -17.62 28.74
N ILE A 215 -9.36 -17.92 27.46
CA ILE A 215 -8.86 -17.13 26.32
C ILE A 215 -9.63 -15.82 26.23
N ILE A 216 -10.95 -15.84 26.37
CA ILE A 216 -11.79 -14.64 26.32
C ILE A 216 -11.45 -13.69 27.48
N ASP A 217 -11.37 -14.20 28.71
CA ASP A 217 -11.02 -13.40 29.90
C ASP A 217 -9.61 -12.77 29.76
N SER A 218 -8.67 -13.57 29.23
CA SER A 218 -7.33 -13.05 28.95
C SER A 218 -7.36 -11.96 27.87
N ALA A 219 -8.07 -12.18 26.76
CA ALA A 219 -8.21 -11.19 25.70
C ALA A 219 -8.88 -9.90 26.23
N ALA A 220 -9.99 -10.03 26.99
CA ALA A 220 -10.69 -8.88 27.57
C ALA A 220 -9.84 -8.07 28.55
N LYS A 221 -8.88 -8.72 29.23
CA LYS A 221 -7.97 -8.04 30.17
C LYS A 221 -6.88 -7.21 29.47
N TYR A 222 -6.40 -7.68 28.31
CA TYR A 222 -5.29 -7.03 27.59
C TYR A 222 -5.73 -6.12 26.45
N LEU A 223 -6.93 -6.33 25.88
CA LEU A 223 -7.48 -5.47 24.84
C LEU A 223 -8.11 -4.23 25.48
N GLU A 224 -7.66 -3.07 25.02
CA GLU A 224 -8.27 -1.79 25.33
C GLU A 224 -9.25 -1.38 24.22
N SER A 225 -10.27 -0.59 24.56
CA SER A 225 -11.19 -0.03 23.55
C SER A 225 -10.48 0.83 22.50
N GLY A 226 -9.33 1.40 22.85
CA GLY A 226 -8.46 2.13 21.94
C GLY A 226 -7.87 1.27 20.82
N ASP A 227 -7.59 -0.01 21.07
CA ASP A 227 -7.00 -0.92 20.08
C ASP A 227 -7.94 -1.17 18.89
N ILE A 228 -9.24 -1.27 19.12
CA ILE A 228 -10.25 -1.38 18.06
C ILE A 228 -10.32 -0.09 17.23
N GLY A 229 -10.16 1.06 17.90
CA GLY A 229 -10.08 2.37 17.22
C GLY A 229 -8.87 2.46 16.28
N ILE A 230 -7.70 1.99 16.74
CA ILE A 230 -6.47 1.95 15.93
C ILE A 230 -6.64 1.01 14.74
N MET A 231 -7.17 -0.19 14.95
CA MET A 231 -7.47 -1.15 13.90
C MET A 231 -8.34 -0.53 12.80
N SER A 232 -9.43 0.15 13.22
CA SER A 232 -10.35 0.81 12.30
C SER A 232 -9.70 1.96 11.55
N PHE A 233 -8.84 2.75 12.22
CA PHE A 233 -8.10 3.84 11.60
C PHE A 233 -7.06 3.33 10.59
N LYS A 234 -6.28 2.30 10.95
CA LYS A 234 -5.35 1.64 10.02
C LYS A 234 -6.09 1.13 8.78
N ALA A 235 -7.19 0.41 8.99
CA ALA A 235 -8.01 -0.12 7.91
C ALA A 235 -8.55 0.98 6.99
N LEU A 236 -9.04 2.09 7.53
CA LEU A 236 -9.49 3.24 6.75
C LEU A 236 -8.37 3.81 5.88
N ALA A 237 -7.18 4.01 6.46
CA ALA A 237 -6.02 4.51 5.74
C ALA A 237 -5.59 3.55 4.61
N PHE A 238 -5.54 2.25 4.89
CA PHE A 238 -5.20 1.24 3.88
C PHE A 238 -6.21 1.21 2.74
N GLY A 239 -7.52 1.25 3.03
CA GLY A 239 -8.56 1.29 2.01
C GLY A 239 -8.44 2.50 1.08
N ALA A 240 -8.16 3.67 1.64
CA ALA A 240 -7.94 4.88 0.86
C ALA A 240 -6.68 4.78 -0.03
N VAL A 241 -5.58 4.29 0.52
CA VAL A 241 -4.31 4.13 -0.21
C VAL A 241 -4.43 3.13 -1.35
N ILE A 242 -5.00 1.94 -1.10
CA ILE A 242 -5.21 0.89 -2.12
C ILE A 242 -6.04 1.43 -3.27
N ALA A 243 -7.19 2.03 -2.98
CA ALA A 243 -8.08 2.53 -4.02
C ALA A 243 -7.45 3.67 -4.83
N THR A 244 -6.68 4.56 -4.18
CA THR A 244 -6.00 5.65 -4.88
C THR A 244 -4.90 5.13 -5.80
N ILE A 245 -4.09 4.16 -5.36
CA ILE A 245 -3.05 3.54 -6.18
C ILE A 245 -3.70 2.84 -7.37
N SER A 246 -4.74 2.05 -7.15
CA SER A 246 -5.44 1.32 -8.20
C SER A 246 -6.07 2.26 -9.23
N CYS A 247 -6.68 3.36 -8.79
CA CYS A 247 -7.21 4.39 -9.67
C CYS A 247 -6.12 5.10 -10.48
N GLY A 248 -5.02 5.48 -9.83
CA GLY A 248 -3.91 6.18 -10.48
C GLY A 248 -3.22 5.31 -11.53
N TRP A 249 -3.00 4.04 -11.22
CA TRP A 249 -2.41 3.09 -12.16
C TRP A 249 -3.36 2.75 -13.31
N GLY A 250 -4.66 2.62 -13.05
CA GLY A 250 -5.67 2.46 -14.08
C GLY A 250 -5.72 3.64 -15.04
N GLN A 251 -5.82 4.87 -14.53
CA GLN A 251 -5.91 6.09 -15.36
C GLN A 251 -4.64 6.40 -16.17
N THR A 252 -3.50 5.88 -15.77
CA THR A 252 -2.22 6.07 -16.48
C THR A 252 -1.85 4.90 -17.38
N THR A 253 -2.80 3.99 -17.65
CA THR A 253 -2.60 2.83 -18.51
C THR A 253 -2.42 3.23 -19.97
N THR A 254 -1.40 2.65 -20.61
CA THR A 254 -1.11 2.81 -22.05
C THR A 254 -0.78 1.44 -22.64
N GLY A 255 -0.93 1.26 -23.96
CA GLY A 255 -0.53 0.02 -24.64
C GLY A 255 -1.62 -1.04 -24.78
N GLY A 256 -2.90 -0.62 -24.76
CA GLY A 256 -4.02 -1.52 -25.04
C GLY A 256 -4.27 -2.57 -23.97
N ALA A 257 -4.81 -3.72 -24.34
CA ALA A 257 -5.16 -4.81 -23.40
C ALA A 257 -3.95 -5.35 -22.62
N LYS A 258 -2.76 -5.41 -23.24
CA LYS A 258 -1.52 -5.81 -22.55
C LYS A 258 -1.16 -4.81 -21.45
N GLY A 259 -1.26 -3.51 -21.73
CA GLY A 259 -1.00 -2.45 -20.75
C GLY A 259 -1.99 -2.47 -19.57
N VAL A 260 -3.24 -2.86 -19.80
CA VAL A 260 -4.23 -3.05 -18.72
C VAL A 260 -3.78 -4.18 -17.77
N GLY A 261 -3.36 -5.32 -18.30
CA GLY A 261 -2.83 -6.42 -17.48
C GLY A 261 -1.59 -6.02 -16.67
N GLU A 262 -0.63 -5.33 -17.30
CA GLU A 262 0.58 -4.83 -16.61
C GLU A 262 0.25 -3.80 -15.52
N SER A 263 -0.67 -2.88 -15.79
CA SER A 263 -1.11 -1.88 -14.80
C SER A 263 -1.86 -2.51 -13.64
N THR A 264 -2.67 -3.53 -13.89
CA THR A 264 -3.41 -4.27 -12.87
C THR A 264 -2.46 -4.99 -11.91
N THR A 265 -1.51 -5.74 -12.42
CA THR A 265 -0.52 -6.44 -11.59
C THR A 265 0.38 -5.47 -10.82
N ALA A 266 0.86 -4.42 -11.48
CA ALA A 266 1.68 -3.39 -10.85
C ALA A 266 0.92 -2.65 -9.73
N SER A 267 -0.36 -2.34 -9.91
CA SER A 267 -1.18 -1.68 -8.89
C SER A 267 -1.30 -2.52 -7.62
N VAL A 268 -1.46 -3.83 -7.75
CA VAL A 268 -1.51 -4.74 -6.60
C VAL A 268 -0.18 -4.77 -5.85
N VAL A 269 0.93 -4.97 -6.57
CA VAL A 269 2.27 -5.03 -5.95
C VAL A 269 2.60 -3.74 -5.21
N ILE A 270 2.32 -2.59 -5.83
CA ILE A 270 2.60 -1.29 -5.21
C ILE A 270 1.67 -1.03 -4.02
N SER A 271 0.41 -1.44 -4.12
CA SER A 271 -0.52 -1.35 -2.98
C SER A 271 -0.03 -2.17 -1.79
N LEU A 272 0.49 -3.39 -2.02
CA LEU A 272 1.06 -4.21 -0.95
C LEU A 272 2.24 -3.53 -0.27
N VAL A 273 3.17 -2.98 -1.05
CA VAL A 273 4.31 -2.22 -0.48
C VAL A 273 3.82 -1.00 0.28
N ALA A 274 2.87 -0.26 -0.27
CA ALA A 274 2.31 0.93 0.38
C ALA A 274 1.58 0.62 1.68
N ILE A 275 0.86 -0.52 1.77
CA ILE A 275 0.23 -0.99 3.01
C ILE A 275 1.28 -1.13 4.11
N PHE A 276 2.38 -1.85 3.87
CA PHE A 276 3.44 -2.05 4.87
C PHE A 276 4.13 -0.74 5.26
N VAL A 277 4.37 0.16 4.30
CA VAL A 277 4.96 1.48 4.59
C VAL A 277 4.03 2.31 5.47
N VAL A 278 2.74 2.38 5.14
CA VAL A 278 1.75 3.14 5.93
C VAL A 278 1.55 2.50 7.30
N ASP A 279 1.53 1.17 7.37
CA ASP A 279 1.43 0.43 8.63
C ASP A 279 2.59 0.76 9.57
N PHE A 280 3.82 0.73 9.06
CA PHE A 280 5.01 1.11 9.81
C PHE A 280 4.92 2.52 10.39
N PHE A 281 4.52 3.51 9.60
CA PHE A 281 4.40 4.90 10.08
C PHE A 281 3.28 5.07 11.11
N ILE A 282 2.14 4.43 10.92
CA ILE A 282 1.04 4.49 11.89
C ILE A 282 1.45 3.82 13.20
N SER A 283 2.07 2.63 13.13
CA SER A 283 2.55 1.92 14.30
C SER A 283 3.62 2.71 15.05
N LEU A 284 4.58 3.32 14.34
CA LEU A 284 5.62 4.15 14.94
C LEU A 284 5.04 5.33 15.71
N THR A 285 4.06 6.02 15.15
CA THR A 285 3.47 7.21 15.79
C THR A 285 2.57 6.89 16.97
N TRP A 286 1.89 5.74 16.94
CA TRP A 286 0.91 5.38 17.96
C TRP A 286 1.52 4.66 19.17
N PHE A 287 2.47 3.75 18.95
CA PHE A 287 3.06 2.95 20.03
C PHE A 287 4.27 3.61 20.72
N GLN A 288 4.66 4.81 20.34
CA GLN A 288 5.65 5.62 21.06
C GLN A 288 5.06 6.40 22.25
N ARG A 289 3.76 6.34 22.45
CA ARG A 289 3.08 6.92 23.63
C ARG A 289 2.73 5.83 24.64
#